data_890892c519eced5f209484e6e4f5817a
#
_entry.id   890892c519eced5f209484e6e4f5817a
#
_cell.length_a   1.000
_cell.length_b   1.000
_cell.length_c   1.000
_cell.angle_alpha   90.00
_cell.angle_beta   90.00
_cell.angle_gamma   90.00
#
_symmetry.space_group_name_H-M   'P 1'
#
loop_
_entity.id
_entity.type
_entity.pdbx_description
1 polymer ?
#
loop_
_entity_poly.entity_id
_entity_poly.type
_entity_poly.pdbx_seq_one_letter_code
_entity_poly.pdbx_strand_id
1 'polypeptide(L)'
;MKKIVLWLAFIVGILALIGSCAKKDEDSSTTAATAFTPTTTASGSITVGSATMSGTYASDCNDLTGSSAIGNYLPSDVLANRDVLVVTGSDNVSEEMYLYTDTSCTNLSGYLKDGNDNFTVGDASGSNYKVTYNEATFKVMAVTSTAESFYESYFSTNNITNQGTAVDLVVGTEYSMSSNGNTYMNLYSVTSTQVQTGDDSSQTQPTAMDSLVMTKQ
;
A
#
# COMPACT_ATOMS: atom_id res chain seq x y z
N MET A 1 -17.70 9.92 -13.61
CA MET A 1 -16.52 9.24 -14.12
C MET A 1 -15.19 9.89 -13.75
N LYS A 2 -15.05 11.23 -13.61
CA LYS A 2 -13.79 11.87 -13.20
C LYS A 2 -13.41 11.72 -11.70
N LYS A 3 -14.34 11.37 -10.83
CA LYS A 3 -14.15 11.34 -9.38
C LYS A 3 -13.55 10.02 -8.85
N ILE A 4 -13.72 8.93 -9.58
CA ILE A 4 -13.23 7.60 -9.20
C ILE A 4 -11.73 7.46 -9.51
N VAL A 5 -11.26 8.11 -10.59
CA VAL A 5 -9.83 8.16 -10.95
C VAL A 5 -8.97 8.87 -9.88
N LEU A 6 -9.58 9.80 -9.11
CA LEU A 6 -8.89 10.54 -8.06
C LEU A 6 -8.60 9.67 -6.81
N TRP A 7 -9.42 8.68 -6.57
CA TRP A 7 -9.31 7.77 -5.43
C TRP A 7 -8.10 6.85 -5.53
N LEU A 8 -7.90 6.35 -6.74
CA LEU A 8 -6.74 5.57 -7.12
C LEU A 8 -5.44 6.36 -7.12
N ALA A 9 -5.51 7.60 -7.59
CA ALA A 9 -4.40 8.51 -7.50
C ALA A 9 -3.95 8.75 -6.03
N PHE A 10 -4.80 8.43 -5.04
CA PHE A 10 -4.45 8.62 -3.64
C PHE A 10 -3.46 7.55 -3.16
N ILE A 11 -3.75 6.28 -3.30
CA ILE A 11 -2.83 5.22 -2.85
C ILE A 11 -1.64 5.10 -3.80
N VAL A 12 -1.90 5.08 -5.09
CA VAL A 12 -0.87 5.02 -6.13
C VAL A 12 -0.04 6.30 -6.19
N GLY A 13 -0.67 7.47 -6.08
CA GLY A 13 0.05 8.74 -6.06
C GLY A 13 0.92 8.92 -4.81
N ILE A 14 0.54 8.35 -3.67
CA ILE A 14 1.35 8.34 -2.46
C ILE A 14 2.55 7.41 -2.66
N LEU A 15 2.35 6.20 -3.16
CA LEU A 15 3.43 5.25 -3.42
C LEU A 15 4.47 5.84 -4.40
N ALA A 16 4.02 6.45 -5.50
CA ALA A 16 4.90 7.08 -6.48
C ALA A 16 5.65 8.31 -5.93
N LEU A 17 5.00 9.12 -5.08
CA LEU A 17 5.64 10.29 -4.46
C LEU A 17 6.66 9.91 -3.38
N ILE A 18 6.43 8.80 -2.68
CA ILE A 18 7.31 8.31 -1.63
C ILE A 18 8.59 7.71 -2.25
N GLY A 19 8.45 6.91 -3.29
CA GLY A 19 9.59 6.30 -3.98
C GLY A 19 10.58 7.31 -4.59
N SER A 20 10.12 8.51 -4.95
CA SER A 20 10.96 9.54 -5.57
C SER A 20 11.84 10.33 -4.58
N CYS A 21 11.58 10.26 -3.28
CA CYS A 21 12.30 11.04 -2.25
C CYS A 21 13.37 10.25 -1.50
N ALA A 22 13.46 8.93 -1.68
CA ALA A 22 14.50 8.12 -1.04
C ALA A 22 15.87 8.43 -1.65
N LYS A 23 16.65 9.33 -1.04
CA LYS A 23 18.08 9.44 -1.31
C LYS A 23 18.76 8.16 -0.84
N LYS A 24 19.30 7.45 -1.81
CA LYS A 24 20.15 6.28 -1.57
C LYS A 24 21.50 6.73 -1.00
N ASP A 25 21.61 6.78 0.30
CA ASP A 25 22.92 6.74 0.94
C ASP A 25 23.29 5.25 1.12
N GLU A 26 24.29 4.81 0.35
CA GLU A 26 24.88 3.48 0.48
C GLU A 26 25.68 3.41 1.78
N ASP A 27 25.04 3.01 2.87
CA ASP A 27 25.75 2.41 4.00
C ASP A 27 25.03 1.13 4.42
N SER A 28 25.62 0.01 3.98
CA SER A 28 25.12 -1.34 4.21
C SER A 28 25.34 -1.76 5.66
N SER A 29 24.48 -1.27 6.55
CA SER A 29 24.30 -1.86 7.86
C SER A 29 23.10 -2.82 7.78
N THR A 30 23.38 -4.12 7.67
CA THR A 30 22.37 -5.17 7.84
C THR A 30 21.92 -5.22 9.30
N THR A 31 21.13 -4.23 9.70
CA THR A 31 20.31 -4.34 10.91
C THR A 31 19.19 -5.31 10.53
N ALA A 32 19.08 -6.43 11.24
CA ALA A 32 17.97 -7.36 11.06
C ALA A 32 16.67 -6.56 11.17
N ALA A 33 15.88 -6.54 10.09
CA ALA A 33 14.62 -5.82 10.07
C ALA A 33 13.80 -6.31 11.26
N THR A 34 13.32 -5.38 12.07
CA THR A 34 12.41 -5.72 13.18
C THR A 34 11.20 -6.40 12.57
N ALA A 35 10.93 -7.65 12.95
CA ALA A 35 9.83 -8.43 12.39
C ALA A 35 8.52 -7.64 12.54
N PHE A 36 7.88 -7.38 11.39
CA PHE A 36 6.62 -6.67 11.34
C PHE A 36 5.48 -7.67 11.17
N THR A 37 4.44 -7.54 11.98
CA THR A 37 3.25 -8.39 11.89
C THR A 37 2.03 -7.52 11.56
N PRO A 38 1.49 -7.62 10.34
CA PRO A 38 0.25 -6.93 9.98
C PRO A 38 -0.95 -7.51 10.72
N THR A 39 -2.06 -6.78 10.70
CA THR A 39 -3.34 -7.27 11.25
C THR A 39 -4.04 -8.25 10.30
N THR A 40 -3.71 -8.22 9.00
CA THR A 40 -4.25 -9.15 8.00
C THR A 40 -3.55 -10.50 8.11
N THR A 41 -4.35 -11.56 8.16
CA THR A 41 -3.83 -12.94 8.25
C THR A 41 -3.45 -13.46 6.87
N ALA A 42 -2.21 -13.88 6.72
CA ALA A 42 -1.74 -14.52 5.50
C ALA A 42 -2.30 -15.94 5.34
N SER A 43 -2.67 -16.30 4.10
CA SER A 43 -3.10 -17.65 3.73
C SER A 43 -2.87 -17.90 2.24
N GLY A 44 -2.71 -19.16 1.83
CA GLY A 44 -2.54 -19.51 0.42
C GLY A 44 -1.20 -19.13 -0.17
N SER A 45 -1.14 -19.15 -1.50
CA SER A 45 0.06 -18.79 -2.26
C SER A 45 -0.30 -18.47 -3.72
N ILE A 46 0.51 -17.62 -4.35
CA ILE A 46 0.39 -17.19 -5.74
C ILE A 46 1.71 -17.44 -6.45
N THR A 47 1.69 -18.11 -7.59
CA THR A 47 2.89 -18.32 -8.41
C THR A 47 3.04 -17.18 -9.43
N VAL A 48 4.19 -16.51 -9.41
CA VAL A 48 4.58 -15.45 -10.35
C VAL A 48 5.84 -15.89 -11.06
N GLY A 49 5.72 -16.28 -12.32
CA GLY A 49 6.80 -16.90 -13.08
C GLY A 49 7.30 -18.21 -12.46
N SER A 50 8.56 -18.26 -12.05
CA SER A 50 9.16 -19.42 -11.37
C SER A 50 9.15 -19.30 -9.84
N ALA A 51 8.71 -18.18 -9.28
CA ALA A 51 8.69 -17.95 -7.85
C ALA A 51 7.26 -18.07 -7.29
N THR A 52 7.16 -18.38 -6.01
CA THR A 52 5.87 -18.46 -5.30
C THR A 52 5.84 -17.44 -4.16
N MET A 53 4.88 -16.53 -4.23
CA MET A 53 4.55 -15.63 -3.13
C MET A 53 3.69 -16.37 -2.11
N SER A 54 4.00 -16.24 -0.83
CA SER A 54 3.17 -16.73 0.29
C SER A 54 3.56 -16.02 1.57
N GLY A 55 2.59 -15.82 2.46
CA GLY A 55 2.85 -15.11 3.72
C GLY A 55 2.80 -13.59 3.55
N THR A 56 3.62 -12.90 4.35
CA THR A 56 3.70 -11.45 4.43
C THR A 56 5.04 -10.97 3.91
N TYR A 57 5.02 -9.85 3.19
CA TYR A 57 6.20 -9.10 2.76
C TYR A 57 6.05 -7.67 3.26
N ALA A 58 7.10 -7.09 3.80
CA ALA A 58 7.09 -5.72 4.29
C ALA A 58 8.34 -4.97 3.85
N SER A 59 8.19 -3.68 3.57
CA SER A 59 9.32 -2.78 3.37
C SER A 59 10.04 -2.50 4.68
N ASP A 60 11.24 -1.97 4.60
CA ASP A 60 11.85 -1.27 5.73
C ASP A 60 11.02 -0.03 6.10
N CYS A 61 11.30 0.55 7.26
CA CYS A 61 10.72 1.83 7.64
C CYS A 61 11.25 2.92 6.71
N ASN A 62 10.37 3.55 5.96
CA ASN A 62 10.71 4.59 5.00
C ASN A 62 10.46 5.96 5.61
N ASP A 63 11.53 6.75 5.78
CA ASP A 63 11.49 8.11 6.31
C ASP A 63 10.86 9.06 5.28
N LEU A 64 9.78 9.72 5.66
CA LEU A 64 9.03 10.68 4.86
C LEU A 64 9.31 12.14 5.25
N THR A 65 10.24 12.39 6.16
CA THR A 65 10.53 13.75 6.66
C THR A 65 10.84 14.69 5.50
N GLY A 66 10.07 15.77 5.38
CA GLY A 66 10.19 16.73 4.27
C GLY A 66 9.49 16.32 2.97
N SER A 67 8.78 15.20 2.93
CA SER A 67 7.96 14.82 1.78
C SER A 67 6.81 15.80 1.58
N SER A 68 6.58 16.19 0.33
CA SER A 68 5.41 17.01 -0.06
C SER A 68 4.07 16.27 0.06
N ALA A 69 4.09 14.96 0.26
CA ALA A 69 2.89 14.17 0.50
C ALA A 69 2.26 14.47 1.87
N ILE A 70 3.09 14.81 2.87
CA ILE A 70 2.62 15.13 4.23
C ILE A 70 1.74 16.38 4.21
N GLY A 71 0.57 16.32 4.83
CA GLY A 71 -0.43 17.37 4.87
C GLY A 71 -1.27 17.51 3.59
N ASN A 72 -0.83 16.98 2.45
CA ASN A 72 -1.57 17.00 1.20
C ASN A 72 -2.30 15.66 0.93
N TYR A 73 -1.60 14.56 1.10
CA TYR A 73 -2.09 13.20 0.83
C TYR A 73 -1.99 12.28 2.05
N LEU A 74 -1.19 12.67 3.02
CA LEU A 74 -0.98 11.98 4.29
C LEU A 74 -1.27 12.91 5.46
N PRO A 75 -1.72 12.38 6.62
CA PRO A 75 -1.85 13.16 7.84
C PRO A 75 -0.56 13.94 8.16
N SER A 76 -0.70 15.13 8.73
CA SER A 76 0.44 16.02 8.99
C SER A 76 1.36 15.56 10.13
N ASP A 77 0.92 14.58 10.91
CA ASP A 77 1.71 13.94 11.97
C ASP A 77 2.52 12.72 11.50
N VAL A 78 2.41 12.35 10.22
CA VAL A 78 3.15 11.23 9.64
C VAL A 78 4.60 11.64 9.37
N LEU A 79 5.54 10.83 9.83
CA LEU A 79 6.98 10.99 9.58
C LEU A 79 7.60 9.81 8.84
N ALA A 80 6.94 8.64 8.85
CA ALA A 80 7.40 7.47 8.11
C ALA A 80 6.22 6.59 7.68
N ASN A 81 6.49 5.68 6.73
CA ASN A 81 5.58 4.62 6.37
C ASN A 81 6.27 3.25 6.26
N ARG A 82 5.46 2.23 6.22
CA ARG A 82 5.85 0.88 5.85
C ARG A 82 4.78 0.31 4.93
N ASP A 83 5.21 -0.20 3.78
CA ASP A 83 4.33 -0.87 2.82
C ASP A 83 4.40 -2.37 3.04
N VAL A 84 3.25 -3.02 2.94
CA VAL A 84 3.08 -4.43 3.27
C VAL A 84 2.22 -5.09 2.21
N LEU A 85 2.66 -6.25 1.75
CA LEU A 85 1.89 -7.14 0.90
C LEU A 85 1.61 -8.44 1.65
N VAL A 86 0.35 -8.80 1.79
CA VAL A 86 -0.07 -10.04 2.41
C VAL A 86 -0.78 -10.92 1.38
N VAL A 87 -0.29 -12.13 1.17
CA VAL A 87 -1.00 -13.12 0.35
C VAL A 87 -2.13 -13.71 1.19
N THR A 88 -3.37 -13.53 0.74
CA THR A 88 -4.59 -13.91 1.49
C THR A 88 -5.39 -15.03 0.83
N GLY A 89 -4.93 -15.55 -0.31
CA GLY A 89 -5.58 -16.61 -1.06
C GLY A 89 -4.71 -17.18 -2.17
N SER A 90 -5.31 -17.92 -3.07
CA SER A 90 -4.67 -18.40 -4.29
C SER A 90 -4.63 -17.35 -5.42
N ASP A 91 -5.47 -16.34 -5.30
CA ASP A 91 -5.65 -15.23 -6.23
C ASP A 91 -6.03 -13.93 -5.51
N ASN A 92 -5.69 -13.84 -4.22
CA ASN A 92 -6.02 -12.70 -3.37
C ASN A 92 -4.78 -12.19 -2.65
N VAL A 93 -4.64 -10.85 -2.64
CA VAL A 93 -3.60 -10.15 -1.88
C VAL A 93 -4.22 -8.98 -1.11
N SER A 94 -3.59 -8.58 -0.01
CA SER A 94 -3.85 -7.29 0.63
C SER A 94 -2.61 -6.43 0.47
N GLU A 95 -2.78 -5.24 -0.08
CA GLU A 95 -1.75 -4.19 -0.12
C GLU A 95 -2.06 -3.18 0.98
N GLU A 96 -1.12 -2.96 1.87
CA GLU A 96 -1.35 -2.20 3.10
C GLU A 96 -0.26 -1.15 3.28
N MET A 97 -0.65 0.06 3.69
CA MET A 97 0.27 1.13 4.05
C MET A 97 0.06 1.49 5.51
N TYR A 98 1.08 1.30 6.33
CA TYR A 98 1.11 1.71 7.73
C TYR A 98 1.87 3.03 7.87
N LEU A 99 1.26 4.00 8.53
CA LEU A 99 1.75 5.37 8.69
C LEU A 99 2.14 5.61 10.15
N TYR A 100 3.30 6.21 10.36
CA TYR A 100 3.88 6.36 11.69
C TYR A 100 4.22 7.81 12.01
N THR A 101 4.07 8.17 13.29
CA THR A 101 4.40 9.50 13.82
C THR A 101 5.88 9.65 14.19
N ASP A 102 6.68 8.62 13.94
CA ASP A 102 8.14 8.62 14.16
C ASP A 102 8.86 7.92 13.01
N THR A 103 10.15 8.25 12.82
CA THR A 103 10.98 7.72 11.74
C THR A 103 11.51 6.31 11.99
N SER A 104 11.20 5.70 13.12
CA SER A 104 11.53 4.32 13.48
C SER A 104 10.37 3.33 13.30
N CYS A 105 9.22 3.79 12.82
CA CYS A 105 8.02 3.00 12.62
C CYS A 105 7.54 2.25 13.88
N THR A 106 7.50 2.95 15.01
CA THR A 106 7.07 2.39 16.30
C THR A 106 5.71 2.90 16.76
N ASN A 107 5.37 4.17 16.45
CA ASN A 107 4.14 4.81 16.88
C ASN A 107 3.21 5.02 15.68
N LEU A 108 2.17 4.22 15.59
CA LEU A 108 1.24 4.23 14.47
C LEU A 108 0.39 5.51 14.49
N SER A 109 0.28 6.21 13.34
CA SER A 109 -0.69 7.26 13.07
C SER A 109 -1.99 6.69 12.51
N GLY A 110 -1.89 5.71 11.63
CA GLY A 110 -3.02 5.03 11.00
C GLY A 110 -2.56 4.05 9.93
N TYR A 111 -3.51 3.43 9.25
CA TYR A 111 -3.24 2.59 8.09
C TYR A 111 -4.34 2.64 7.05
N LEU A 112 -3.98 2.29 5.84
CA LEU A 112 -4.84 2.07 4.69
C LEU A 112 -4.60 0.64 4.19
N LYS A 113 -5.65 -0.06 3.75
CA LYS A 113 -5.55 -1.43 3.24
C LYS A 113 -6.48 -1.63 2.06
N ASP A 114 -5.92 -2.15 0.98
CA ASP A 114 -6.65 -2.63 -0.18
C ASP A 114 -6.65 -4.15 -0.20
N GLY A 115 -7.83 -4.74 -0.13
CA GLY A 115 -8.00 -6.16 -0.42
C GLY A 115 -8.28 -6.34 -1.91
N ASN A 116 -7.37 -7.02 -2.59
CA ASN A 116 -7.41 -7.25 -4.03
C ASN A 116 -7.74 -8.72 -4.32
N ASP A 117 -8.68 -8.95 -5.24
CA ASP A 117 -9.07 -10.27 -5.70
C ASP A 117 -8.82 -10.46 -7.21
N ASN A 118 -9.06 -11.68 -7.71
CA ASN A 118 -8.84 -12.04 -9.10
C ASN A 118 -7.40 -11.73 -9.58
N PHE A 119 -6.43 -11.90 -8.71
CA PHE A 119 -5.03 -11.66 -9.03
C PHE A 119 -4.57 -12.64 -10.11
N THR A 120 -4.28 -12.11 -11.28
CA THR A 120 -3.90 -12.87 -12.46
C THR A 120 -2.51 -12.50 -12.93
N VAL A 121 -1.66 -13.50 -13.11
CA VAL A 121 -0.30 -13.33 -13.66
C VAL A 121 -0.36 -13.50 -15.17
N GLY A 122 0.03 -12.45 -15.87
CA GLY A 122 0.10 -12.41 -17.34
C GLY A 122 1.52 -12.63 -17.86
N ASP A 123 1.82 -12.02 -19.01
CA ASP A 123 3.08 -12.20 -19.72
C ASP A 123 4.28 -11.63 -18.97
N ALA A 124 5.43 -12.24 -19.18
CA ALA A 124 6.71 -11.69 -18.73
C ALA A 124 7.01 -10.36 -19.42
N SER A 125 7.60 -9.43 -18.68
CA SER A 125 8.11 -8.14 -19.15
C SER A 125 9.55 -8.00 -18.65
N GLY A 126 10.51 -8.51 -19.43
CA GLY A 126 11.89 -8.68 -18.99
C GLY A 126 12.00 -9.74 -17.88
N SER A 127 12.50 -9.33 -16.72
CA SER A 127 12.58 -10.16 -15.51
C SER A 127 11.32 -10.09 -14.64
N ASN A 128 10.35 -9.25 -15.00
CA ASN A 128 9.15 -8.97 -14.22
C ASN A 128 7.94 -9.63 -14.90
N TYR A 129 6.81 -9.64 -14.22
CA TYR A 129 5.55 -10.17 -14.75
C TYR A 129 4.46 -9.11 -14.66
N LYS A 130 3.68 -8.99 -15.74
CA LYS A 130 2.46 -8.21 -15.73
C LYS A 130 1.44 -8.91 -14.86
N VAL A 131 0.75 -8.15 -14.03
CA VAL A 131 -0.36 -8.67 -13.22
C VAL A 131 -1.58 -7.79 -13.37
N THR A 132 -2.75 -8.38 -13.16
CA THR A 132 -4.03 -7.67 -13.07
C THR A 132 -4.76 -8.16 -11.83
N TYR A 133 -5.51 -7.29 -11.19
CA TYR A 133 -6.35 -7.59 -10.04
C TYR A 133 -7.50 -6.59 -9.93
N ASN A 134 -8.49 -6.91 -9.13
CA ASN A 134 -9.61 -6.01 -8.83
C ASN A 134 -9.52 -5.57 -7.37
N GLU A 135 -9.74 -4.29 -7.12
CA GLU A 135 -9.96 -3.80 -5.75
C GLU A 135 -11.32 -4.31 -5.25
N ALA A 136 -11.28 -5.22 -4.30
CA ALA A 136 -12.48 -5.82 -3.71
C ALA A 136 -12.92 -5.10 -2.44
N THR A 137 -11.96 -4.65 -1.63
CA THR A 137 -12.23 -3.95 -0.36
C THR A 137 -11.22 -2.84 -0.15
N PHE A 138 -11.67 -1.75 0.48
CA PHE A 138 -10.79 -0.71 1.01
C PHE A 138 -11.10 -0.48 2.47
N LYS A 139 -10.06 -0.39 3.30
CA LYS A 139 -10.18 -0.16 4.73
C LYS A 139 -9.26 0.93 5.21
N VAL A 140 -9.71 1.64 6.24
CA VAL A 140 -8.94 2.70 6.90
C VAL A 140 -9.07 2.60 8.41
N MET A 141 -7.99 2.89 9.12
CA MET A 141 -8.02 3.15 10.56
C MET A 141 -7.15 4.36 10.89
N ALA A 142 -7.73 5.33 11.56
CA ALA A 142 -7.00 6.40 12.22
C ALA A 142 -6.64 5.97 13.65
N VAL A 143 -5.39 6.19 14.06
CA VAL A 143 -4.92 5.89 15.42
C VAL A 143 -4.66 7.19 16.19
N THR A 144 -4.46 8.30 15.46
CA THR A 144 -4.34 9.65 16.05
C THR A 144 -5.53 10.52 15.63
N SER A 145 -5.84 11.53 16.42
CA SER A 145 -6.87 12.52 16.06
C SER A 145 -6.49 13.37 14.84
N THR A 146 -5.19 13.50 14.57
CA THR A 146 -4.69 14.17 13.35
C THR A 146 -5.03 13.36 12.12
N ALA A 147 -4.80 12.04 12.16
CA ALA A 147 -5.16 11.13 11.07
C ALA A 147 -6.69 11.03 10.89
N GLU A 148 -7.46 10.96 11.98
CA GLU A 148 -8.93 11.00 11.95
C GLU A 148 -9.44 12.22 11.19
N SER A 149 -9.07 13.42 11.65
CA SER A 149 -9.50 14.68 11.04
C SER A 149 -9.06 14.81 9.57
N PHE A 150 -7.85 14.32 9.25
CA PHE A 150 -7.34 14.33 7.89
C PHE A 150 -8.19 13.44 6.97
N TYR A 151 -8.43 12.19 7.35
CA TYR A 151 -9.18 11.25 6.52
C TYR A 151 -10.63 11.68 6.36
N GLU A 152 -11.30 12.17 7.40
CA GLU A 152 -12.67 12.67 7.29
C GLU A 152 -12.76 13.84 6.31
N SER A 153 -11.85 14.82 6.43
CA SER A 153 -11.77 15.96 5.51
C SER A 153 -11.50 15.50 4.08
N TYR A 154 -10.55 14.60 3.91
CA TYR A 154 -10.14 14.06 2.60
C TYR A 154 -11.31 13.31 1.94
N PHE A 155 -11.96 12.41 2.67
CA PHE A 155 -13.08 11.62 2.18
C PHE A 155 -14.29 12.51 1.85
N SER A 156 -14.61 13.47 2.69
CA SER A 156 -15.67 14.45 2.43
C SER A 156 -15.41 15.24 1.16
N THR A 157 -14.19 15.77 0.99
CA THR A 157 -13.79 16.55 -0.20
C THR A 157 -13.87 15.73 -1.48
N ASN A 158 -13.54 14.44 -1.42
CA ASN A 158 -13.53 13.55 -2.56
C ASN A 158 -14.84 12.77 -2.76
N ASN A 159 -15.86 13.02 -1.93
CA ASN A 159 -17.15 12.32 -1.91
C ASN A 159 -17.00 10.81 -1.73
N ILE A 160 -16.05 10.41 -0.91
CA ILE A 160 -15.85 9.04 -0.48
C ILE A 160 -16.78 8.80 0.69
N THR A 161 -17.48 7.69 0.66
CA THR A 161 -18.50 7.38 1.67
C THR A 161 -18.26 6.00 2.27
N ASN A 162 -18.72 5.80 3.49
CA ASN A 162 -18.89 4.49 4.08
C ASN A 162 -20.29 3.97 3.71
N GLN A 163 -20.36 3.08 2.73
CA GLN A 163 -21.62 2.48 2.25
C GLN A 163 -22.73 3.52 1.97
N GLY A 164 -22.34 4.65 1.35
CA GLY A 164 -23.27 5.72 0.97
C GLY A 164 -23.52 6.76 2.06
N THR A 165 -22.95 6.62 3.25
CA THR A 165 -23.02 7.63 4.34
C THR A 165 -21.71 8.42 4.42
N ALA A 166 -21.78 9.64 4.93
CA ALA A 166 -20.59 10.42 5.25
C ALA A 166 -19.71 9.65 6.24
N VAL A 167 -18.41 9.79 6.06
CA VAL A 167 -17.44 9.11 6.91
C VAL A 167 -17.30 9.90 8.21
N ASP A 168 -17.50 9.20 9.33
CA ASP A 168 -17.32 9.69 10.69
C ASP A 168 -16.46 8.62 11.39
N LEU A 169 -15.16 8.90 11.48
CA LEU A 169 -14.19 7.95 12.00
C LEU A 169 -14.11 8.07 13.54
N VAL A 170 -13.77 6.98 14.17
CA VAL A 170 -13.42 6.94 15.60
C VAL A 170 -12.01 6.38 15.71
N VAL A 171 -11.13 7.11 16.36
CA VAL A 171 -9.74 6.69 16.62
C VAL A 171 -9.68 5.26 17.14
N GLY A 172 -8.84 4.43 16.51
CA GLY A 172 -8.65 3.03 16.88
C GLY A 172 -9.70 2.06 16.31
N THR A 173 -10.65 2.55 15.49
CA THR A 173 -11.66 1.72 14.84
C THR A 173 -11.36 1.57 13.35
N GLU A 174 -11.35 0.33 12.84
CA GLU A 174 -11.22 0.06 11.40
C GLU A 174 -12.58 0.21 10.70
N TYR A 175 -12.59 0.95 9.61
CA TYR A 175 -13.77 1.18 8.76
C TYR A 175 -13.55 0.56 7.38
N SER A 176 -14.59 -0.11 6.87
CA SER A 176 -14.63 -0.58 5.48
C SER A 176 -15.32 0.46 4.62
N MET A 177 -14.61 0.95 3.63
CA MET A 177 -15.09 1.92 2.67
C MET A 177 -15.64 1.22 1.43
N SER A 178 -16.42 1.92 0.64
CA SER A 178 -16.90 1.40 -0.64
C SER A 178 -15.74 1.24 -1.62
N SER A 179 -15.48 0.00 -2.04
CA SER A 179 -14.57 -0.27 -3.16
C SER A 179 -15.20 0.18 -4.48
N ASN A 180 -14.35 0.56 -5.43
CA ASN A 180 -14.80 0.94 -6.77
C ASN A 180 -14.92 -0.26 -7.73
N GLY A 181 -14.37 -1.42 -7.35
CA GLY A 181 -14.39 -2.65 -8.15
C GLY A 181 -13.60 -2.56 -9.46
N ASN A 182 -12.71 -1.58 -9.60
CA ASN A 182 -11.91 -1.42 -10.81
C ASN A 182 -10.85 -2.52 -10.93
N THR A 183 -10.50 -2.82 -12.17
CA THR A 183 -9.35 -3.67 -12.49
C THR A 183 -8.11 -2.82 -12.61
N TYR A 184 -7.06 -3.24 -11.93
CA TYR A 184 -5.75 -2.61 -11.93
C TYR A 184 -4.74 -3.46 -12.67
N MET A 185 -3.71 -2.80 -13.16
CA MET A 185 -2.56 -3.40 -13.81
C MET A 185 -1.30 -3.01 -13.06
N ASN A 186 -0.40 -3.96 -12.86
CA ASN A 186 0.87 -3.71 -12.20
C ASN A 186 1.99 -4.59 -12.81
N LEU A 187 3.23 -4.33 -12.41
CA LEU A 187 4.39 -5.18 -12.62
C LEU A 187 4.82 -5.79 -11.29
N TYR A 188 5.15 -7.07 -11.30
CA TYR A 188 5.68 -7.75 -10.13
C TYR A 188 7.01 -8.41 -10.45
N SER A 189 7.99 -8.16 -9.61
CA SER A 189 9.23 -8.91 -9.51
C SER A 189 9.20 -9.71 -8.22
N VAL A 190 9.29 -11.03 -8.32
CA VAL A 190 9.13 -11.92 -7.18
C VAL A 190 10.31 -12.87 -7.08
N THR A 191 10.88 -12.99 -5.90
CA THR A 191 11.81 -14.03 -5.50
C THR A 191 11.24 -14.85 -4.33
N SER A 192 11.97 -15.82 -3.83
CA SER A 192 11.55 -16.59 -2.65
C SER A 192 11.43 -15.74 -1.37
N THR A 193 12.11 -14.59 -1.33
CA THR A 193 12.22 -13.75 -0.13
C THR A 193 11.81 -12.30 -0.33
N GLN A 194 11.57 -11.86 -1.57
CA GLN A 194 11.30 -10.46 -1.87
C GLN A 194 10.20 -10.31 -2.92
N VAL A 195 9.45 -9.23 -2.78
CA VAL A 195 8.51 -8.73 -3.78
C VAL A 195 8.81 -7.26 -4.04
N GLN A 196 8.78 -6.87 -5.29
CA GLN A 196 8.84 -5.48 -5.74
C GLN A 196 7.71 -5.26 -6.74
N THR A 197 7.02 -4.14 -6.66
CA THR A 197 5.90 -3.79 -7.53
C THR A 197 6.29 -2.72 -8.54
N GLY A 198 5.45 -2.47 -9.53
CA GLY A 198 5.65 -1.38 -10.48
C GLY A 198 5.50 -0.01 -9.82
N ASP A 199 6.09 1.00 -10.46
CA ASP A 199 6.13 2.39 -10.00
C ASP A 199 4.76 3.10 -10.02
N ASP A 200 3.78 2.53 -10.65
CA ASP A 200 2.40 3.02 -10.69
C ASP A 200 1.45 1.83 -10.87
N SER A 201 0.57 1.60 -9.92
CA SER A 201 -0.54 0.67 -10.06
C SER A 201 -1.79 1.43 -10.45
N SER A 202 -2.21 1.25 -11.68
CA SER A 202 -3.34 1.97 -12.25
C SER A 202 -4.11 1.07 -13.23
N GLN A 203 -5.05 1.65 -13.96
CA GLN A 203 -5.69 0.97 -15.09
C GLN A 203 -4.79 0.89 -16.34
N THR A 204 -3.56 1.40 -16.24
CA THR A 204 -2.53 1.33 -17.26
C THR A 204 -1.34 0.53 -16.75
N GLN A 205 -0.77 -0.32 -17.58
CA GLN A 205 0.39 -1.13 -17.19
C GLN A 205 1.60 -0.24 -16.88
N PRO A 206 2.22 -0.33 -15.69
CA PRO A 206 3.47 0.35 -15.39
C PRO A 206 4.58 -0.08 -16.35
N THR A 207 5.53 0.82 -16.61
CA THR A 207 6.68 0.60 -17.49
C THR A 207 8.00 0.46 -16.73
N ALA A 208 8.02 0.82 -15.45
CA ALA A 208 9.17 0.70 -14.55
C ALA A 208 8.77 0.04 -13.22
N MET A 209 9.74 -0.38 -12.47
CA MET A 209 9.56 -0.88 -11.09
C MET A 209 9.71 0.27 -10.11
N ASP A 210 8.94 0.25 -9.03
CA ASP A 210 9.19 1.11 -7.87
C ASP A 210 10.58 0.76 -7.28
N SER A 211 11.16 1.71 -6.60
CA SER A 211 12.43 1.50 -5.87
C SER A 211 12.22 0.69 -4.57
N LEU A 212 11.00 0.60 -4.09
CA LEU A 212 10.66 -0.07 -2.83
C LEU A 212 10.70 -1.59 -2.99
N VAL A 213 11.44 -2.25 -2.11
CA VAL A 213 11.52 -3.71 -2.02
C VAL A 213 10.89 -4.16 -0.71
N MET A 214 9.93 -5.07 -0.80
CA MET A 214 9.32 -5.70 0.36
C MET A 214 9.98 -7.07 0.60
N THR A 215 10.43 -7.32 1.81
CA THR A 215 11.10 -8.55 2.23
C THR A 215 10.15 -9.44 3.03
N LYS A 216 10.22 -10.74 2.80
CA LYS A 216 9.39 -11.75 3.51
C LYS A 216 9.65 -11.71 5.01
N GLN A 217 8.57 -11.68 5.79
CA GLN A 217 8.59 -11.66 7.25
C GLN A 217 8.53 -13.07 7.85
#